data_75f4d497c9f2b0925e5ad3e58375c810
#
_entry.id   75f4d497c9f2b0925e5ad3e58375c810
#
_cell.length_a   1.000
_cell.length_b   1.000
_cell.length_c   1.000
_cell.angle_alpha   90.00
_cell.angle_beta   90.00
_cell.angle_gamma   90.00
#
_symmetry.space_group_name_H-M   'P 1'
#
loop_
_entity.id
_entity.type
_entity.pdbx_description
1 polymer ?
#
loop_
_entity_poly.entity_id
_entity_poly.type
_entity_poly.pdbx_seq_one_letter_code
_entity_poly.pdbx_strand_id
1 'polypeptide(L)'
;MPWFVYLARCRDGTLYTGVATDPVARLAAHNRGRGARYTRSRLPVTLVALERADGRSAALQREYRIKQLSRQAKEDLVARSQPTEATPFTGFRPAAITFLKQLKRHNTRPWFESHRPVYELELREPFKALVEEVDVRLARFAPEIIGDPRRSLFRIHRDVRFSRDKSSYKTNAGCWFYHRDVGRGVGSDAEGGGAGFYFHFEPGQSFVAGGIWMPPRPALNRIREAMADDPRAFARIVEGAAFKRRYKLSDEAMLTRLPRGFEPGHPAERWLRYQSFTVSRMFTEKQVTGKSLPGLIAREYEAMTPLVRWLNAAIGFAPAKSRL
;
A
#
# COMPACT_ATOMS: atom_id res chain seq x y z
N MET A 1 -4.30 9.16 22.03
CA MET A 1 -5.40 9.46 21.09
C MET A 1 -4.85 10.30 19.95
N PRO A 2 -5.19 10.01 18.69
CA PRO A 2 -4.75 10.81 17.55
C PRO A 2 -5.36 12.21 17.61
N TRP A 3 -4.62 13.21 17.18
CA TRP A 3 -5.10 14.56 16.95
C TRP A 3 -5.28 14.82 15.47
N PHE A 4 -6.23 15.69 15.15
CA PHE A 4 -6.55 16.05 13.77
C PHE A 4 -6.64 17.57 13.64
N VAL A 5 -6.14 18.07 12.50
CA VAL A 5 -6.43 19.42 12.00
C VAL A 5 -7.49 19.29 10.92
N TYR A 6 -8.55 20.10 10.99
CA TYR A 6 -9.63 20.03 10.01
C TYR A 6 -9.96 21.42 9.45
N LEU A 7 -10.43 21.42 8.20
CA LEU A 7 -11.09 22.59 7.61
C LEU A 7 -12.57 22.27 7.46
N ALA A 8 -13.39 23.24 7.86
CA ALA A 8 -14.83 23.19 7.70
C ALA A 8 -15.29 24.35 6.82
N ARG A 9 -16.14 24.07 5.85
CA ARG A 9 -16.79 25.09 5.01
C ARG A 9 -18.04 25.58 5.71
N CYS A 10 -18.14 26.87 5.88
CA CYS A 10 -19.32 27.55 6.43
C CYS A 10 -20.37 27.78 5.34
N ARG A 11 -21.62 28.05 5.74
CA ARG A 11 -22.72 28.36 4.81
C ARG A 11 -22.40 29.51 3.83
N ASP A 12 -21.66 30.50 4.28
CA ASP A 12 -21.23 31.65 3.47
C ASP A 12 -20.00 31.35 2.58
N GLY A 13 -19.57 30.08 2.46
CA GLY A 13 -18.43 29.66 1.65
C GLY A 13 -17.07 29.93 2.28
N THR A 14 -16.99 30.54 3.49
CA THR A 14 -15.72 30.75 4.18
C THR A 14 -15.19 29.46 4.80
N LEU A 15 -13.87 29.36 4.99
CA LEU A 15 -13.21 28.20 5.58
C LEU A 15 -12.79 28.49 7.02
N TYR A 16 -13.22 27.60 7.92
CA TYR A 16 -12.79 27.56 9.31
C TYR A 16 -11.76 26.45 9.51
N THR A 17 -10.68 26.74 10.23
CA THR A 17 -9.65 25.74 10.59
C THR A 17 -9.69 25.48 12.10
N GLY A 18 -9.67 24.21 12.49
CA GLY A 18 -9.68 23.80 13.90
C GLY A 18 -8.94 22.49 14.14
N VAL A 19 -8.75 22.16 15.42
CA VAL A 19 -8.16 20.91 15.87
C VAL A 19 -9.11 20.15 16.79
N ALA A 20 -9.09 18.82 16.72
CA ALA A 20 -9.86 17.94 17.60
C ALA A 20 -9.26 16.53 17.63
N THR A 21 -9.58 15.79 18.68
CA THR A 21 -9.35 14.33 18.73
C THR A 21 -10.47 13.56 18.03
N ASP A 22 -11.67 14.15 17.99
CA ASP A 22 -12.84 13.68 17.23
C ASP A 22 -13.44 14.85 16.42
N PRO A 23 -13.03 15.00 15.14
CA PRO A 23 -13.53 16.06 14.27
C PRO A 23 -15.04 15.97 13.97
N VAL A 24 -15.60 14.75 13.91
CA VAL A 24 -17.03 14.55 13.62
C VAL A 24 -17.88 15.06 14.79
N ALA A 25 -17.57 14.63 16.02
CA ALA A 25 -18.24 15.11 17.22
C ALA A 25 -18.05 16.64 17.38
N ARG A 26 -16.89 17.17 17.03
CA ARG A 26 -16.59 18.60 17.07
C ARG A 26 -17.45 19.41 16.09
N LEU A 27 -17.58 18.93 14.85
CA LEU A 27 -18.46 19.56 13.85
C LEU A 27 -19.93 19.51 14.26
N ALA A 28 -20.37 18.39 14.81
CA ALA A 28 -21.71 18.28 15.33
C ALA A 28 -21.98 19.30 16.48
N ALA A 29 -20.98 19.57 17.33
CA ALA A 29 -21.06 20.62 18.35
C ALA A 29 -21.12 22.02 17.72
N HIS A 30 -20.34 22.29 16.66
CA HIS A 30 -20.44 23.54 15.89
C HIS A 30 -21.85 23.75 15.35
N ASN A 31 -22.43 22.74 14.69
CA ASN A 31 -23.76 22.81 14.07
C ASN A 31 -24.91 22.92 15.09
N ARG A 32 -24.67 22.55 16.35
CA ARG A 32 -25.59 22.81 17.48
C ARG A 32 -25.38 24.19 18.13
N GLY A 33 -24.55 25.05 17.53
CA GLY A 33 -24.25 26.37 18.08
C GLY A 33 -23.28 26.40 19.26
N ARG A 34 -22.72 25.25 19.66
CA ARG A 34 -21.75 25.11 20.78
C ARG A 34 -20.29 25.16 20.30
N GLY A 35 -20.04 25.63 19.07
CA GLY A 35 -18.72 25.74 18.46
C GLY A 35 -18.03 27.08 18.70
N ALA A 36 -17.00 27.37 17.88
CA ALA A 36 -16.28 28.64 17.93
C ALA A 36 -17.20 29.83 17.58
N ARG A 37 -16.88 31.01 18.15
CA ARG A 37 -17.62 32.25 17.86
C ARG A 37 -17.74 32.52 16.35
N TYR A 38 -16.68 32.27 15.60
CA TYR A 38 -16.63 32.46 14.16
C TYR A 38 -17.68 31.66 13.40
N THR A 39 -17.94 30.41 13.79
CA THR A 39 -18.86 29.51 13.10
C THR A 39 -20.32 29.70 13.49
N ARG A 40 -20.63 30.29 14.66
CA ARG A 40 -22.02 30.41 15.18
C ARG A 40 -22.94 31.19 14.25
N SER A 41 -22.45 32.25 13.61
CA SER A 41 -23.22 33.06 12.65
C SER A 41 -23.21 32.53 11.22
N ARG A 42 -22.48 31.40 10.96
CA ARG A 42 -22.18 30.85 9.63
C ARG A 42 -22.59 29.40 9.48
N LEU A 43 -23.56 28.94 10.26
CA LEU A 43 -24.07 27.58 10.23
C LEU A 43 -24.95 27.33 9.01
N PRO A 44 -25.00 26.09 8.48
CA PRO A 44 -24.23 24.93 8.92
C PRO A 44 -22.77 24.96 8.47
N VAL A 45 -21.91 24.21 9.17
CA VAL A 45 -20.53 23.95 8.75
C VAL A 45 -20.36 22.49 8.33
N THR A 46 -19.63 22.27 7.24
CA THR A 46 -19.37 20.95 6.66
C THR A 46 -17.88 20.67 6.64
N LEU A 47 -17.45 19.45 7.02
CA LEU A 47 -16.07 19.02 6.94
C LEU A 47 -15.63 18.94 5.47
N VAL A 48 -14.54 19.62 5.12
CA VAL A 48 -14.03 19.65 3.74
C VAL A 48 -12.57 19.22 3.62
N ALA A 49 -11.82 19.19 4.74
CA ALA A 49 -10.46 18.65 4.78
C ALA A 49 -10.12 18.14 6.17
N LEU A 50 -9.30 17.07 6.23
CA LEU A 50 -8.87 16.44 7.47
C LEU A 50 -7.40 15.98 7.35
N GLU A 51 -6.56 16.39 8.28
CA GLU A 51 -5.16 15.97 8.39
C GLU A 51 -4.91 15.37 9.78
N ARG A 52 -4.26 14.19 9.84
CA ARG A 52 -3.82 13.60 11.11
C ARG A 52 -2.53 14.28 11.56
N ALA A 53 -2.40 14.52 12.87
CA ALA A 53 -1.20 15.08 13.49
C ALA A 53 -0.64 14.15 14.57
N ASP A 54 0.68 14.15 14.73
CA ASP A 54 1.40 13.36 15.73
C ASP A 54 1.38 14.08 17.10
N GLY A 55 0.18 14.18 17.68
CA GLY A 55 -0.05 14.78 18.99
C GLY A 55 -0.61 16.22 18.94
N ARG A 56 -0.96 16.72 20.14
CA ARG A 56 -1.62 18.02 20.32
C ARG A 56 -0.76 19.19 19.83
N SER A 57 0.53 19.19 20.16
CA SER A 57 1.43 20.29 19.80
C SER A 57 1.58 20.41 18.27
N ALA A 58 1.79 19.27 17.58
CA ALA A 58 1.88 19.23 16.12
C ALA A 58 0.56 19.70 15.46
N ALA A 59 -0.60 19.31 16.00
CA ALA A 59 -1.89 19.76 15.51
C ALA A 59 -2.06 21.29 15.64
N LEU A 60 -1.73 21.88 16.78
CA LEU A 60 -1.83 23.32 17.00
C LEU A 60 -0.86 24.12 16.11
N GLN A 61 0.37 23.65 15.93
CA GLN A 61 1.31 24.26 15.02
C GLN A 61 0.81 24.21 13.55
N ARG A 62 0.24 23.09 13.16
CA ARG A 62 -0.31 22.93 11.80
C ARG A 62 -1.55 23.80 11.59
N GLU A 63 -2.46 23.86 12.58
CA GLU A 63 -3.62 24.75 12.57
C GLU A 63 -3.18 26.21 12.40
N TYR A 64 -2.18 26.66 13.17
CA TYR A 64 -1.65 28.02 13.06
C TYR A 64 -1.12 28.31 11.65
N ARG A 65 -0.31 27.41 11.09
CA ARG A 65 0.21 27.57 9.71
C ARG A 65 -0.92 27.65 8.68
N ILE A 66 -1.94 26.81 8.78
CA ILE A 66 -3.09 26.83 7.86
C ILE A 66 -3.87 28.14 8.00
N LYS A 67 -4.04 28.66 9.22
CA LYS A 67 -4.73 29.95 9.45
C LYS A 67 -4.03 31.12 8.74
N GLN A 68 -2.70 31.09 8.62
CA GLN A 68 -1.91 32.13 7.93
C GLN A 68 -1.97 32.04 6.39
N LEU A 69 -2.48 30.94 5.84
CA LEU A 69 -2.60 30.77 4.40
C LEU A 69 -3.65 31.72 3.80
N SER A 70 -3.42 32.15 2.57
CA SER A 70 -4.41 32.87 1.77
C SER A 70 -5.67 32.01 1.57
N ARG A 71 -6.77 32.64 1.18
CA ARG A 71 -8.01 31.91 0.85
C ARG A 71 -7.76 30.87 -0.23
N GLN A 72 -7.06 31.24 -1.31
CA GLN A 72 -6.74 30.33 -2.41
C GLN A 72 -5.92 29.13 -1.93
N ALA A 73 -4.88 29.34 -1.13
CA ALA A 73 -4.07 28.24 -0.60
C ALA A 73 -4.85 27.32 0.34
N LYS A 74 -5.87 27.82 1.05
CA LYS A 74 -6.81 26.98 1.83
C LYS A 74 -7.74 26.18 0.91
N GLU A 75 -8.23 26.76 -0.18
CA GLU A 75 -9.04 26.04 -1.18
C GLU A 75 -8.21 24.95 -1.88
N ASP A 76 -6.95 25.22 -2.18
CA ASP A 76 -6.02 24.21 -2.71
C ASP A 76 -5.79 23.06 -1.72
N LEU A 77 -5.73 23.34 -0.42
CA LEU A 77 -5.70 22.29 0.62
C LEU A 77 -6.99 21.47 0.64
N VAL A 78 -8.13 22.13 0.53
CA VAL A 78 -9.45 21.44 0.45
C VAL A 78 -9.51 20.57 -0.80
N ALA A 79 -9.12 21.09 -1.96
CA ALA A 79 -9.09 20.33 -3.21
C ALA A 79 -8.16 19.11 -3.14
N ARG A 80 -7.03 19.22 -2.43
CA ARG A 80 -6.10 18.10 -2.19
C ARG A 80 -6.60 17.11 -1.13
N SER A 81 -7.49 17.56 -0.24
CA SER A 81 -8.02 16.77 0.89
C SER A 81 -9.39 16.18 0.58
N GLN A 82 -10.10 16.71 -0.41
CA GLN A 82 -11.27 16.01 -0.91
C GLN A 82 -10.81 14.67 -1.46
N PRO A 83 -11.46 13.56 -1.09
CA PRO A 83 -11.36 12.37 -1.92
C PRO A 83 -11.81 12.86 -3.30
N THR A 84 -10.89 12.93 -4.24
CA THR A 84 -11.24 12.97 -5.66
C THR A 84 -12.30 11.88 -5.78
N GLU A 85 -13.49 12.17 -6.28
CA GLU A 85 -14.48 11.11 -6.57
C GLU A 85 -13.68 10.01 -7.22
N ALA A 86 -13.63 8.85 -6.55
CA ALA A 86 -12.69 7.80 -6.91
C ALA A 86 -12.89 7.52 -8.38
N THR A 87 -11.99 8.02 -9.21
CA THR A 87 -12.10 7.82 -10.66
C THR A 87 -12.01 6.31 -10.86
N PRO A 88 -13.09 5.64 -11.31
CA PRO A 88 -13.09 4.19 -11.38
C PRO A 88 -11.94 3.73 -12.28
N PHE A 89 -11.29 2.65 -11.88
CA PHE A 89 -10.22 2.07 -12.69
C PHE A 89 -10.79 1.54 -14.01
N THR A 90 -10.41 2.12 -15.12
CA THR A 90 -10.90 1.79 -16.47
C THR A 90 -9.97 0.88 -17.27
N GLY A 91 -8.85 0.44 -16.65
CA GLY A 91 -7.76 -0.29 -17.30
C GLY A 91 -6.56 0.61 -17.57
N PHE A 92 -5.37 0.01 -17.69
CA PHE A 92 -4.22 0.74 -18.20
C PHE A 92 -4.34 0.89 -19.71
N ARG A 93 -4.26 2.11 -20.22
CA ARG A 93 -4.28 2.35 -21.66
C ARG A 93 -3.00 1.84 -22.34
N PRO A 94 -3.02 1.50 -23.63
CA PRO A 94 -1.80 1.10 -24.38
C PRO A 94 -0.66 2.13 -24.29
N ALA A 95 -0.99 3.40 -24.08
CA ALA A 95 -0.01 4.47 -23.84
C ALA A 95 0.87 4.23 -22.60
N ALA A 96 0.34 3.61 -21.55
CA ALA A 96 1.11 3.23 -20.35
C ALA A 96 2.23 2.22 -20.69
N ILE A 97 1.88 1.20 -21.50
CA ILE A 97 2.83 0.18 -21.98
C ILE A 97 3.89 0.82 -22.87
N THR A 98 3.44 1.65 -23.82
CA THR A 98 4.33 2.38 -24.73
C THR A 98 5.29 3.28 -23.96
N PHE A 99 4.80 4.01 -22.95
CA PHE A 99 5.64 4.84 -22.10
C PHE A 99 6.75 4.02 -21.42
N LEU A 100 6.44 2.88 -20.79
CA LEU A 100 7.44 2.04 -20.13
C LEU A 100 8.45 1.45 -21.11
N LYS A 101 8.00 1.03 -22.32
CA LYS A 101 8.89 0.57 -23.39
C LYS A 101 9.84 1.69 -23.85
N GLN A 102 9.36 2.91 -23.98
CA GLN A 102 10.18 4.07 -24.36
C GLN A 102 11.13 4.48 -23.22
N LEU A 103 10.66 4.49 -21.97
CA LEU A 103 11.50 4.77 -20.80
C LEU A 103 12.65 3.77 -20.68
N LYS A 104 12.46 2.50 -21.07
CA LYS A 104 13.54 1.50 -21.11
C LYS A 104 14.63 1.86 -22.12
N ARG A 105 14.27 2.50 -23.24
CA ARG A 105 15.21 2.92 -24.30
C ARG A 105 15.87 4.28 -24.02
N HIS A 106 15.16 5.17 -23.33
CA HIS A 106 15.55 6.55 -23.13
C HIS A 106 15.58 6.92 -21.62
N ASN A 107 16.29 6.11 -20.82
CA ASN A 107 16.27 6.24 -19.35
C ASN A 107 17.15 7.40 -18.86
N THR A 108 16.79 8.62 -19.26
CA THR A 108 17.50 9.86 -18.86
C THR A 108 16.53 10.85 -18.23
N ARG A 109 17.05 11.72 -17.34
CA ARG A 109 16.25 12.74 -16.69
C ARG A 109 15.59 13.71 -17.68
N PRO A 110 16.28 14.26 -18.70
CA PRO A 110 15.65 15.15 -19.67
C PRO A 110 14.48 14.51 -20.40
N TRP A 111 14.63 13.25 -20.84
CA TRP A 111 13.56 12.53 -21.49
C TRP A 111 12.35 12.32 -20.55
N PHE A 112 12.59 11.90 -19.32
CA PHE A 112 11.51 11.69 -18.35
C PHE A 112 10.76 12.99 -18.04
N GLU A 113 11.48 14.10 -17.83
CA GLU A 113 10.84 15.38 -17.53
C GLU A 113 9.93 15.86 -18.69
N SER A 114 10.36 15.65 -19.94
CA SER A 114 9.53 15.99 -21.11
C SER A 114 8.31 15.07 -21.26
N HIS A 115 8.34 13.85 -20.71
CA HIS A 115 7.25 12.88 -20.75
C HIS A 115 6.53 12.69 -19.40
N ARG A 116 6.87 13.51 -18.39
CA ARG A 116 6.22 13.48 -17.07
C ARG A 116 4.69 13.55 -17.14
N PRO A 117 4.05 14.39 -17.97
CA PRO A 117 2.60 14.43 -18.07
C PRO A 117 1.99 13.08 -18.49
N VAL A 118 2.67 12.33 -19.38
CA VAL A 118 2.25 10.99 -19.80
C VAL A 118 2.37 10.00 -18.64
N TYR A 119 3.47 10.05 -17.89
CA TYR A 119 3.64 9.23 -16.69
C TYR A 119 2.52 9.47 -15.65
N GLU A 120 2.22 10.72 -15.35
CA GLU A 120 1.17 11.06 -14.39
C GLU A 120 -0.20 10.55 -14.87
N LEU A 121 -0.57 10.83 -16.13
CA LEU A 121 -1.88 10.51 -16.69
C LEU A 121 -2.07 9.01 -16.97
N GLU A 122 -1.06 8.34 -17.52
CA GLU A 122 -1.21 6.97 -18.03
C GLU A 122 -0.78 5.88 -17.02
N LEU A 123 0.03 6.25 -16.02
CA LEU A 123 0.51 5.30 -15.03
C LEU A 123 0.08 5.69 -13.62
N ARG A 124 0.48 6.87 -13.14
CA ARG A 124 0.32 7.21 -11.73
C ARG A 124 -1.14 7.32 -11.29
N GLU A 125 -1.96 8.06 -12.05
CA GLU A 125 -3.38 8.21 -11.70
C GLU A 125 -4.16 6.89 -11.85
N PRO A 126 -4.01 6.09 -12.94
CA PRO A 126 -4.62 4.76 -12.99
C PRO A 126 -4.16 3.81 -11.88
N PHE A 127 -2.88 3.88 -11.46
CA PHE A 127 -2.42 3.09 -10.31
C PHE A 127 -3.09 3.48 -9.01
N LYS A 128 -3.33 4.77 -8.75
CA LYS A 128 -4.08 5.21 -7.57
C LYS A 128 -5.49 4.64 -7.55
N ALA A 129 -6.21 4.75 -8.68
CA ALA A 129 -7.55 4.18 -8.83
C ALA A 129 -7.54 2.64 -8.64
N LEU A 130 -6.53 1.95 -9.18
CA LEU A 130 -6.35 0.51 -8.97
C LEU A 130 -6.17 0.17 -7.49
N VAL A 131 -5.32 0.90 -6.77
CA VAL A 131 -5.07 0.67 -5.34
C VAL A 131 -6.35 0.85 -4.53
N GLU A 132 -7.12 1.91 -4.77
CA GLU A 132 -8.40 2.17 -4.09
C GLU A 132 -9.40 1.02 -4.33
N GLU A 133 -9.57 0.60 -5.57
CA GLU A 133 -10.50 -0.49 -5.89
C GLU A 133 -10.08 -1.85 -5.34
N VAL A 134 -8.78 -2.13 -5.29
CA VAL A 134 -8.26 -3.37 -4.69
C VAL A 134 -8.40 -3.32 -3.17
N ASP A 135 -8.15 -2.16 -2.53
CA ASP A 135 -8.32 -1.99 -1.07
C ASP A 135 -9.76 -2.25 -0.60
N VAL A 136 -10.74 -1.72 -1.34
CA VAL A 136 -12.17 -2.00 -1.08
C VAL A 136 -12.48 -3.51 -1.15
N ARG A 137 -11.83 -4.24 -2.07
CA ARG A 137 -12.01 -5.69 -2.19
C ARG A 137 -11.28 -6.45 -1.08
N LEU A 138 -10.08 -6.02 -0.70
CA LEU A 138 -9.31 -6.59 0.42
C LEU A 138 -10.08 -6.53 1.73
N ALA A 139 -10.84 -5.47 1.99
CA ALA A 139 -11.64 -5.31 3.19
C ALA A 139 -12.63 -6.47 3.43
N ARG A 140 -13.00 -7.23 2.40
CA ARG A 140 -13.93 -8.38 2.49
C ARG A 140 -13.28 -9.65 3.00
N PHE A 141 -12.00 -9.90 2.66
CA PHE A 141 -11.33 -11.17 3.00
C PHE A 141 -10.01 -11.00 3.77
N ALA A 142 -9.36 -9.85 3.68
CA ALA A 142 -8.11 -9.53 4.39
C ALA A 142 -8.11 -8.08 4.90
N PRO A 143 -9.03 -7.70 5.81
CA PRO A 143 -9.20 -6.32 6.27
C PRO A 143 -7.99 -5.76 7.05
N GLU A 144 -7.07 -6.62 7.46
CA GLU A 144 -5.77 -6.26 8.04
C GLU A 144 -4.75 -5.77 7.02
N ILE A 145 -4.91 -6.12 5.74
CA ILE A 145 -4.05 -5.68 4.64
C ILE A 145 -4.69 -4.47 3.97
N ILE A 146 -3.95 -3.38 3.86
CA ILE A 146 -4.46 -2.12 3.35
C ILE A 146 -3.65 -1.61 2.15
N GLY A 147 -4.35 -0.90 1.26
CA GLY A 147 -3.79 -0.11 0.18
C GLY A 147 -4.06 1.38 0.39
N ASP A 148 -3.05 2.21 0.24
CA ASP A 148 -3.17 3.66 0.31
C ASP A 148 -2.68 4.25 -1.03
N PRO A 149 -3.52 4.93 -1.82
CA PRO A 149 -3.14 5.49 -3.12
C PRO A 149 -1.93 6.42 -3.09
N ARG A 150 -1.63 7.01 -1.92
CA ARG A 150 -0.47 7.91 -1.73
C ARG A 150 0.78 7.16 -1.30
N ARG A 151 0.63 6.02 -0.60
CA ARG A 151 1.73 5.29 0.07
C ARG A 151 2.06 3.96 -0.59
N SER A 152 1.09 3.27 -1.19
CA SER A 152 1.27 1.95 -1.78
C SER A 152 2.08 1.96 -3.07
N LEU A 153 2.07 3.06 -3.84
CA LEU A 153 2.82 3.15 -5.07
C LEU A 153 4.33 3.29 -4.81
N PHE A 154 5.13 2.47 -5.49
CA PHE A 154 6.56 2.67 -5.51
C PHE A 154 6.92 3.87 -6.40
N ARG A 155 7.89 4.68 -5.94
CA ARG A 155 8.44 5.76 -6.75
C ARG A 155 9.09 5.21 -8.01
N ILE A 156 8.94 5.93 -9.11
CA ILE A 156 9.55 5.60 -10.40
C ILE A 156 11.08 5.73 -10.39
N HIS A 157 11.62 6.61 -9.54
CA HIS A 157 13.06 6.78 -9.39
C HIS A 157 13.71 5.53 -8.83
N ARG A 158 14.82 5.10 -9.44
CA ARG A 158 15.64 3.98 -8.97
C ARG A 158 16.59 4.46 -7.86
N ASP A 159 16.83 3.62 -6.87
CA ASP A 159 17.93 3.80 -5.94
C ASP A 159 19.19 3.20 -6.57
N VAL A 160 20.09 4.07 -6.99
CA VAL A 160 21.32 3.68 -7.73
C VAL A 160 22.54 3.58 -6.82
N ARG A 161 22.43 3.84 -5.51
CA ARG A 161 23.56 3.87 -4.59
C ARG A 161 24.35 2.56 -4.61
N PHE A 162 23.66 1.44 -4.52
CA PHE A 162 24.25 0.09 -4.46
C PHE A 162 23.99 -0.76 -5.72
N SER A 163 23.34 -0.21 -6.74
CA SER A 163 23.00 -0.95 -7.97
C SER A 163 24.13 -0.86 -9.00
N ARG A 164 24.38 -1.98 -9.71
CA ARG A 164 25.22 -1.98 -10.92
C ARG A 164 24.56 -1.21 -12.06
N ASP A 165 23.25 -1.28 -12.17
CA ASP A 165 22.47 -0.50 -13.14
C ASP A 165 22.28 0.92 -12.60
N LYS A 166 22.88 1.89 -13.28
CA LYS A 166 22.87 3.32 -12.96
C LYS A 166 21.75 4.10 -13.66
N SER A 167 20.82 3.42 -14.32
CA SER A 167 19.64 4.07 -14.92
C SER A 167 18.81 4.79 -13.85
N SER A 168 18.35 6.01 -14.17
CA SER A 168 17.68 6.89 -13.20
C SER A 168 16.29 6.44 -12.80
N TYR A 169 15.62 5.68 -13.67
CA TYR A 169 14.22 5.31 -13.51
C TYR A 169 14.01 3.81 -13.62
N LYS A 170 13.03 3.30 -12.90
CA LYS A 170 12.53 1.94 -13.07
C LYS A 170 11.75 1.84 -14.37
N THR A 171 11.88 0.72 -15.06
CA THR A 171 11.14 0.41 -16.30
C THR A 171 9.85 -0.35 -16.04
N ASN A 172 9.44 -0.40 -14.80
CA ASN A 172 8.21 -0.97 -14.29
C ASN A 172 7.55 -0.02 -13.30
N ALA A 173 6.28 -0.25 -13.04
CA ALA A 173 5.54 0.37 -11.95
C ALA A 173 4.99 -0.72 -11.04
N GLY A 174 4.75 -0.41 -9.77
CA GLY A 174 4.20 -1.39 -8.85
C GLY A 174 3.57 -0.75 -7.63
N CYS A 175 2.72 -1.52 -6.96
CA CYS A 175 2.13 -1.12 -5.70
C CYS A 175 2.14 -2.27 -4.70
N TRP A 176 2.15 -1.91 -3.41
CA TRP A 176 2.25 -2.81 -2.28
C TRP A 176 1.05 -2.63 -1.35
N PHE A 177 0.42 -3.72 -0.96
CA PHE A 177 -0.63 -3.78 0.03
C PHE A 177 -0.05 -4.45 1.28
N TYR A 178 -0.07 -3.77 2.41
CA TYR A 178 0.70 -4.11 3.60
C TYR A 178 -0.19 -4.24 4.84
N HIS A 179 0.29 -4.98 5.83
CA HIS A 179 -0.41 -5.10 7.10
C HIS A 179 -0.43 -3.76 7.81
N ARG A 180 -1.61 -3.29 8.23
CA ARG A 180 -1.84 -1.95 8.80
C ARG A 180 -1.00 -1.65 10.04
N ASP A 181 -0.74 -2.67 10.87
CA ASP A 181 0.00 -2.52 12.12
C ASP A 181 1.52 -2.55 11.91
N VAL A 182 1.99 -3.09 10.78
CA VAL A 182 3.41 -3.14 10.40
C VAL A 182 3.85 -1.90 9.65
N GLY A 183 2.90 -1.26 8.94
CA GLY A 183 3.21 -0.15 8.06
C GLY A 183 3.87 -0.58 6.74
N ARG A 184 4.43 0.39 6.01
CA ARG A 184 4.84 0.27 4.60
C ARG A 184 6.18 -0.47 4.37
N GLY A 185 6.86 -0.93 5.40
CA GLY A 185 8.19 -1.53 5.26
C GLY A 185 8.22 -2.72 4.30
N VAL A 186 9.13 -2.73 3.32
CA VAL A 186 9.39 -3.81 2.38
C VAL A 186 10.88 -4.13 2.36
N GLY A 187 11.23 -5.42 2.53
CA GLY A 187 12.60 -5.90 2.47
C GLY A 187 13.39 -5.72 3.77
N SER A 188 14.69 -6.03 3.70
CA SER A 188 15.61 -6.09 4.85
C SER A 188 15.83 -4.76 5.57
N ASP A 189 15.58 -3.64 4.90
CA ASP A 189 15.82 -2.28 5.44
C ASP A 189 14.61 -1.72 6.20
N ALA A 190 13.52 -2.49 6.27
CA ALA A 190 12.30 -2.08 6.93
C ALA A 190 12.30 -2.56 8.39
N GLU A 191 12.33 -1.65 9.34
CA GLU A 191 11.95 -1.98 10.72
C GLU A 191 10.52 -2.54 10.70
N GLY A 192 10.37 -3.85 10.92
CA GLY A 192 9.08 -4.51 11.07
C GLY A 192 8.35 -4.91 9.78
N GLY A 193 9.03 -5.16 8.67
CA GLY A 193 8.40 -5.59 7.42
C GLY A 193 7.53 -6.85 7.58
N GLY A 194 6.23 -6.75 7.26
CA GLY A 194 5.26 -7.86 7.28
C GLY A 194 5.03 -8.48 5.90
N ALA A 195 4.33 -9.61 5.88
CA ALA A 195 3.81 -10.18 4.65
C ALA A 195 2.64 -9.35 4.10
N GLY A 196 2.53 -9.28 2.80
CA GLY A 196 1.46 -8.54 2.13
C GLY A 196 1.32 -8.97 0.66
N PHE A 197 0.72 -8.08 -0.16
CA PHE A 197 0.50 -8.34 -1.57
C PHE A 197 1.14 -7.28 -2.44
N TYR A 198 1.62 -7.69 -3.61
CA TYR A 198 2.30 -6.83 -4.56
C TYR A 198 1.72 -7.00 -5.96
N PHE A 199 1.54 -5.88 -6.66
CA PHE A 199 1.25 -5.89 -8.09
C PHE A 199 2.40 -5.22 -8.85
N HIS A 200 2.92 -5.93 -9.84
CA HIS A 200 3.97 -5.48 -10.76
C HIS A 200 3.40 -5.25 -12.15
N PHE A 201 3.64 -4.08 -12.69
CA PHE A 201 3.28 -3.71 -14.04
C PHE A 201 4.53 -3.44 -14.87
N GLU A 202 4.85 -4.37 -15.75
CA GLU A 202 5.93 -4.26 -16.72
C GLU A 202 5.46 -4.86 -18.06
N PRO A 203 5.78 -4.24 -19.21
CA PRO A 203 5.42 -4.80 -20.52
C PRO A 203 5.91 -6.23 -20.71
N GLY A 204 4.99 -7.18 -20.85
CA GLY A 204 5.27 -8.61 -21.04
C GLY A 204 5.65 -9.38 -19.76
N GLN A 205 5.81 -8.72 -18.62
CA GLN A 205 6.23 -9.35 -17.35
C GLN A 205 5.41 -8.87 -16.13
N SER A 206 4.14 -8.55 -16.34
CA SER A 206 3.26 -8.13 -15.24
C SER A 206 2.82 -9.31 -14.39
N PHE A 207 2.80 -9.15 -13.07
CA PHE A 207 2.40 -10.20 -12.14
C PHE A 207 1.81 -9.64 -10.83
N VAL A 208 1.14 -10.50 -10.11
CA VAL A 208 0.82 -10.32 -8.70
C VAL A 208 1.66 -11.26 -7.84
N ALA A 209 1.98 -10.84 -6.63
CA ALA A 209 2.66 -11.67 -5.66
C ALA A 209 2.04 -11.52 -4.27
N GLY A 210 2.22 -12.54 -3.44
CA GLY A 210 1.85 -12.51 -2.03
C GLY A 210 2.89 -13.20 -1.17
N GLY A 211 3.09 -12.70 0.04
CA GLY A 211 4.07 -13.22 0.97
C GLY A 211 5.00 -12.16 1.56
N ILE A 212 6.20 -12.57 1.95
CA ILE A 212 7.23 -11.70 2.52
C ILE A 212 8.54 -11.87 1.75
N TRP A 213 9.02 -10.76 1.19
CA TRP A 213 10.27 -10.75 0.41
C TRP A 213 11.42 -10.22 1.27
N MET A 214 12.50 -11.01 1.37
CA MET A 214 13.72 -10.67 2.10
C MET A 214 13.44 -10.03 3.48
N PRO A 215 12.70 -10.70 4.38
CA PRO A 215 12.41 -10.16 5.70
C PRO A 215 13.69 -9.89 6.49
N PRO A 216 13.72 -8.91 7.39
CA PRO A 216 14.85 -8.71 8.29
C PRO A 216 15.10 -9.95 9.15
N ARG A 217 16.35 -10.16 9.56
CA ARG A 217 16.78 -11.37 10.28
C ARG A 217 15.87 -11.77 11.46
N PRO A 218 15.44 -10.86 12.35
CA PRO A 218 14.55 -11.24 13.45
C PRO A 218 13.23 -11.83 12.96
N ALA A 219 12.61 -11.26 11.93
CA ALA A 219 11.38 -11.77 11.34
C ALA A 219 11.62 -13.12 10.65
N LEU A 220 12.71 -13.26 9.90
CA LEU A 220 13.09 -14.53 9.25
C LEU A 220 13.29 -15.66 10.26
N ASN A 221 13.93 -15.38 11.42
CA ASN A 221 14.13 -16.37 12.47
C ASN A 221 12.79 -16.80 13.07
N ARG A 222 11.89 -15.88 13.42
CA ARG A 222 10.55 -16.20 13.92
C ARG A 222 9.75 -17.07 12.94
N ILE A 223 9.83 -16.77 11.64
CA ILE A 223 9.18 -17.58 10.60
C ILE A 223 9.75 -19.00 10.59
N ARG A 224 11.07 -19.17 10.72
CA ARG A 224 11.71 -20.48 10.78
C ARG A 224 11.37 -21.26 12.04
N GLU A 225 11.37 -20.61 13.19
CA GLU A 225 10.94 -21.18 14.48
C GLU A 225 9.49 -21.67 14.38
N ALA A 226 8.56 -20.84 13.92
CA ALA A 226 7.18 -21.24 13.73
C ALA A 226 6.98 -22.41 12.75
N MET A 227 7.82 -22.50 11.70
CA MET A 227 7.81 -23.67 10.79
C MET A 227 8.38 -24.92 11.45
N ALA A 228 9.38 -24.78 12.29
CA ALA A 228 9.97 -25.91 13.02
C ALA A 228 9.02 -26.43 14.09
N ASP A 229 8.31 -25.54 14.78
CA ASP A 229 7.35 -25.89 15.83
C ASP A 229 6.12 -26.63 15.27
N ASP A 230 5.54 -26.17 14.15
CA ASP A 230 4.44 -26.86 13.46
C ASP A 230 4.66 -26.91 11.92
N PRO A 231 5.48 -27.86 11.44
CA PRO A 231 5.71 -28.04 10.01
C PRO A 231 4.45 -28.36 9.22
N ARG A 232 3.48 -29.04 9.88
CA ARG A 232 2.20 -29.43 9.24
C ARG A 232 1.31 -28.25 8.96
N ALA A 233 1.31 -27.22 9.83
CA ALA A 233 0.52 -26.01 9.60
C ALA A 233 0.97 -25.28 8.33
N PHE A 234 2.26 -25.12 8.12
CA PHE A 234 2.80 -24.52 6.91
C PHE A 234 2.58 -25.40 5.67
N ALA A 235 2.83 -26.72 5.80
CA ALA A 235 2.62 -27.69 4.74
C ALA A 235 1.16 -27.68 4.23
N ARG A 236 0.16 -27.66 5.12
CA ARG A 236 -1.25 -27.61 4.73
C ARG A 236 -1.55 -26.45 3.78
N ILE A 237 -0.86 -25.33 3.93
CA ILE A 237 -1.04 -24.14 3.06
C ILE A 237 -0.33 -24.38 1.73
N VAL A 238 0.98 -24.54 1.74
CA VAL A 238 1.80 -24.52 0.53
C VAL A 238 1.73 -25.79 -0.30
N GLU A 239 1.32 -26.90 0.31
CA GLU A 239 1.15 -28.20 -0.37
C GLU A 239 -0.32 -28.54 -0.62
N GLY A 240 -1.25 -27.76 -0.10
CA GLY A 240 -2.67 -27.91 -0.37
C GLY A 240 -2.93 -27.96 -1.89
N ALA A 241 -3.71 -28.94 -2.36
CA ALA A 241 -3.89 -29.21 -3.79
C ALA A 241 -4.32 -27.98 -4.60
N ALA A 242 -5.21 -27.16 -4.04
CA ALA A 242 -5.69 -25.93 -4.68
C ALA A 242 -4.58 -24.88 -4.80
N PHE A 243 -3.77 -24.70 -3.76
CA PHE A 243 -2.66 -23.76 -3.72
C PHE A 243 -1.53 -24.20 -4.66
N LYS A 244 -1.10 -25.46 -4.56
CA LYS A 244 0.01 -26.03 -5.33
C LYS A 244 -0.25 -26.05 -6.84
N ARG A 245 -1.51 -26.16 -7.30
CA ARG A 245 -1.86 -26.02 -8.72
C ARG A 245 -1.67 -24.62 -9.25
N ARG A 246 -1.70 -23.59 -8.40
CA ARG A 246 -1.66 -22.18 -8.82
C ARG A 246 -0.32 -21.54 -8.54
N TYR A 247 0.35 -21.94 -7.46
CA TYR A 247 1.51 -21.26 -6.92
C TYR A 247 2.63 -22.23 -6.58
N LYS A 248 3.86 -21.74 -6.68
CA LYS A 248 5.07 -22.33 -6.12
C LYS A 248 5.79 -21.24 -5.32
N LEU A 249 6.35 -21.59 -4.16
CA LEU A 249 7.25 -20.68 -3.44
C LEU A 249 8.44 -20.34 -4.33
N SER A 250 8.81 -19.05 -4.38
CA SER A 250 9.99 -18.60 -5.13
C SER A 250 11.24 -19.17 -4.49
N ASP A 251 12.09 -19.82 -5.29
CA ASP A 251 13.36 -20.40 -4.90
C ASP A 251 14.57 -19.51 -5.26
N GLU A 252 14.33 -18.25 -5.67
CA GLU A 252 15.37 -17.28 -6.07
C GLU A 252 16.36 -16.94 -4.94
N ALA A 253 15.92 -17.06 -3.68
CA ALA A 253 16.75 -16.77 -2.52
C ALA A 253 16.67 -17.93 -1.52
N MET A 254 17.52 -18.96 -1.74
CA MET A 254 17.65 -20.12 -0.86
C MET A 254 19.08 -20.27 -0.33
N LEU A 255 19.19 -20.70 0.92
CA LEU A 255 20.47 -21.14 1.49
C LEU A 255 20.86 -22.51 0.95
N THR A 256 22.13 -22.72 0.68
CA THR A 256 22.69 -24.03 0.31
C THR A 256 22.74 -24.99 1.48
N ARG A 257 22.88 -24.46 2.71
CA ARG A 257 22.94 -25.24 3.96
C ARG A 257 21.79 -24.83 4.88
N LEU A 258 21.45 -25.73 5.82
CA LEU A 258 20.50 -25.37 6.88
C LEU A 258 21.03 -24.21 7.72
N PRO A 259 20.16 -23.30 8.17
CA PRO A 259 20.52 -22.29 9.15
C PRO A 259 20.96 -22.94 10.47
N ARG A 260 21.80 -22.25 11.21
CA ARG A 260 22.21 -22.72 12.55
C ARG A 260 20.99 -22.86 13.45
N GLY A 261 21.01 -23.89 14.30
CA GLY A 261 19.94 -24.21 15.26
C GLY A 261 18.87 -25.16 14.72
N PHE A 262 19.03 -25.68 13.51
CA PHE A 262 18.13 -26.69 12.93
C PHE A 262 18.92 -27.92 12.50
N GLU A 263 18.38 -29.10 12.84
CA GLU A 263 19.01 -30.36 12.55
C GLU A 263 18.63 -30.93 11.18
N PRO A 264 19.53 -31.62 10.48
CA PRO A 264 19.22 -32.37 9.27
C PRO A 264 18.11 -33.40 9.49
N GLY A 265 17.26 -33.61 8.49
CA GLY A 265 16.12 -34.52 8.58
C GLY A 265 14.88 -33.92 9.25
N HIS A 266 14.92 -32.66 9.69
CA HIS A 266 13.76 -31.99 10.24
C HIS A 266 12.60 -31.92 9.21
N PRO A 267 11.32 -32.18 9.57
CA PRO A 267 10.21 -32.19 8.65
C PRO A 267 10.02 -30.88 7.82
N ALA A 268 10.45 -29.74 8.38
CA ALA A 268 10.45 -28.45 7.70
C ALA A 268 11.74 -28.14 6.93
N GLU A 269 12.75 -29.03 6.90
CA GLU A 269 14.10 -28.75 6.39
C GLU A 269 14.12 -27.99 5.07
N ARG A 270 13.31 -28.42 4.09
CA ARG A 270 13.27 -27.80 2.77
C ARG A 270 12.85 -26.33 2.82
N TRP A 271 11.95 -25.92 3.74
CA TRP A 271 11.46 -24.56 3.86
C TRP A 271 12.36 -23.68 4.72
N LEU A 272 13.09 -24.26 5.67
CA LEU A 272 14.03 -23.54 6.53
C LEU A 272 15.17 -22.88 5.73
N ARG A 273 15.46 -23.36 4.53
CA ARG A 273 16.48 -22.79 3.63
C ARG A 273 16.03 -21.54 2.88
N TYR A 274 14.73 -21.24 2.84
CA TYR A 274 14.23 -20.04 2.19
C TYR A 274 14.62 -18.77 2.94
N GLN A 275 14.95 -17.72 2.20
CA GLN A 275 15.20 -16.37 2.71
C GLN A 275 14.05 -15.41 2.38
N SER A 276 13.18 -15.81 1.48
CA SER A 276 11.94 -15.14 1.10
C SER A 276 10.82 -16.16 0.99
N PHE A 277 9.62 -15.78 1.37
CA PHE A 277 8.43 -16.64 1.29
C PHE A 277 7.38 -15.95 0.43
N THR A 278 7.58 -15.98 -0.87
CA THR A 278 6.70 -15.34 -1.84
C THR A 278 6.19 -16.33 -2.87
N VAL A 279 4.98 -16.10 -3.33
CA VAL A 279 4.39 -16.76 -4.49
C VAL A 279 3.92 -15.69 -5.48
N SER A 280 3.86 -16.03 -6.76
CA SER A 280 3.45 -15.09 -7.79
C SER A 280 2.57 -15.73 -8.85
N ARG A 281 1.83 -14.89 -9.59
CA ARG A 281 1.02 -15.26 -10.75
C ARG A 281 1.20 -14.22 -11.85
N MET A 282 1.66 -14.67 -13.01
CA MET A 282 1.80 -13.83 -14.20
C MET A 282 0.44 -13.43 -14.77
N PHE A 283 0.36 -12.21 -15.28
CA PHE A 283 -0.79 -11.67 -15.99
C PHE A 283 -0.41 -11.36 -17.45
N THR A 284 -1.34 -11.66 -18.35
CA THR A 284 -1.21 -11.27 -19.74
C THR A 284 -1.43 -9.75 -19.91
N GLU A 285 -0.91 -9.19 -21.00
CA GLU A 285 -1.08 -7.77 -21.33
C GLU A 285 -2.59 -7.41 -21.44
N LYS A 286 -3.42 -8.31 -22.01
CA LYS A 286 -4.88 -8.17 -22.08
C LYS A 286 -5.54 -8.09 -20.71
N GLN A 287 -5.06 -8.87 -19.74
CA GLN A 287 -5.60 -8.83 -18.37
C GLN A 287 -5.25 -7.51 -17.69
N VAL A 288 -4.02 -7.02 -17.89
CA VAL A 288 -3.52 -5.80 -17.24
C VAL A 288 -4.20 -4.55 -17.81
N THR A 289 -4.46 -4.52 -19.12
CA THR A 289 -5.16 -3.38 -19.76
C THR A 289 -6.68 -3.41 -19.58
N GLY A 290 -7.22 -4.52 -19.10
CA GLY A 290 -8.67 -4.68 -18.91
C GLY A 290 -9.21 -4.00 -17.65
N LYS A 291 -10.42 -3.45 -17.73
CA LYS A 291 -11.15 -2.87 -16.58
C LYS A 291 -11.44 -3.88 -15.45
N SER A 292 -11.36 -5.18 -15.72
CA SER A 292 -11.55 -6.25 -14.75
C SER A 292 -10.31 -6.54 -13.89
N LEU A 293 -9.19 -5.86 -14.13
CA LEU A 293 -7.92 -6.09 -13.42
C LEU A 293 -8.05 -6.05 -11.89
N PRO A 294 -8.76 -5.09 -11.25
CA PRO A 294 -8.92 -5.08 -9.79
C PRO A 294 -9.55 -6.35 -9.25
N GLY A 295 -10.55 -6.90 -9.95
CA GLY A 295 -11.19 -8.16 -9.59
C GLY A 295 -10.30 -9.38 -9.81
N LEU A 296 -9.45 -9.37 -10.84
CA LEU A 296 -8.44 -10.42 -11.08
C LEU A 296 -7.39 -10.43 -9.97
N ILE A 297 -6.85 -9.26 -9.63
CA ILE A 297 -5.89 -9.07 -8.53
C ILE A 297 -6.48 -9.57 -7.21
N ALA A 298 -7.69 -9.13 -6.86
CA ALA A 298 -8.34 -9.51 -5.61
C ALA A 298 -8.53 -11.03 -5.48
N ARG A 299 -8.91 -11.73 -6.54
CA ARG A 299 -9.04 -13.20 -6.55
C ARG A 299 -7.71 -13.92 -6.30
N GLU A 300 -6.61 -13.42 -6.87
CA GLU A 300 -5.30 -13.99 -6.60
C GLU A 300 -4.86 -13.70 -5.17
N TYR A 301 -5.09 -12.49 -4.65
CA TYR A 301 -4.77 -12.12 -3.27
C TYR A 301 -5.58 -12.92 -2.25
N GLU A 302 -6.88 -13.16 -2.51
CA GLU A 302 -7.72 -14.02 -1.68
C GLU A 302 -7.14 -15.44 -1.59
N ALA A 303 -6.73 -16.01 -2.73
CA ALA A 303 -6.11 -17.33 -2.77
C ALA A 303 -4.73 -17.38 -2.08
N MET A 304 -3.98 -16.26 -2.05
CA MET A 304 -2.68 -16.15 -1.36
C MET A 304 -2.83 -15.79 0.15
N THR A 305 -4.03 -15.35 0.59
CA THR A 305 -4.27 -14.88 1.96
C THR A 305 -3.87 -15.88 3.05
N PRO A 306 -4.10 -17.21 2.91
CA PRO A 306 -3.66 -18.16 3.93
C PRO A 306 -2.15 -18.11 4.18
N LEU A 307 -1.33 -17.98 3.14
CA LEU A 307 0.13 -17.84 3.26
C LEU A 307 0.49 -16.52 3.94
N VAL A 308 -0.07 -15.41 3.48
CA VAL A 308 0.21 -14.06 4.03
C VAL A 308 -0.16 -13.99 5.52
N ARG A 309 -1.29 -14.54 5.91
CA ARG A 309 -1.74 -14.61 7.31
C ARG A 309 -0.85 -15.48 8.18
N TRP A 310 -0.46 -16.65 7.67
CA TRP A 310 0.45 -17.53 8.40
C TRP A 310 1.80 -16.84 8.66
N LEU A 311 2.37 -16.20 7.65
CA LEU A 311 3.62 -15.47 7.78
C LEU A 311 3.51 -14.29 8.76
N ASN A 312 2.42 -13.53 8.71
CA ASN A 312 2.19 -12.43 9.63
C ASN A 312 2.00 -12.93 11.06
N ALA A 313 1.26 -14.03 11.28
CA ALA A 313 1.09 -14.64 12.59
C ALA A 313 2.44 -15.12 13.19
N ALA A 314 3.30 -15.72 12.36
CA ALA A 314 4.64 -16.16 12.77
C ALA A 314 5.52 -15.00 13.27
N ILE A 315 5.33 -13.80 12.76
CA ILE A 315 6.08 -12.60 13.20
C ILE A 315 5.31 -11.74 14.21
N GLY A 316 4.14 -12.20 14.69
CA GLY A 316 3.39 -11.57 15.78
C GLY A 316 2.25 -10.64 15.37
N PHE A 317 1.79 -10.69 14.10
CA PHE A 317 0.66 -9.89 13.62
C PHE A 317 -0.60 -10.74 13.41
N ALA A 318 -1.66 -10.39 14.10
CA ALA A 318 -2.93 -11.10 14.03
C ALA A 318 -3.81 -10.65 12.85
N PRO A 319 -4.62 -11.55 12.27
CA PRO A 319 -5.66 -11.15 11.31
C PRO A 319 -6.69 -10.25 11.99
N ALA A 320 -7.20 -9.26 11.28
CA ALA A 320 -8.29 -8.44 11.78
C ALA A 320 -9.63 -9.19 11.65
N LYS A 321 -10.55 -8.93 12.59
CA LYS A 321 -11.94 -9.34 12.42
C LYS A 321 -12.54 -8.57 11.24
N SER A 322 -13.36 -9.24 10.42
CA SER A 322 -14.10 -8.59 9.33
C SER A 322 -14.83 -7.36 9.83
N ARG A 323 -14.83 -6.29 9.03
CA ARG A 323 -15.55 -5.04 9.31
C ARG A 323 -16.94 -5.01 8.67
N LEU A 324 -17.37 -6.15 8.13
CA LEU A 324 -18.70 -6.32 7.54
C LEU A 324 -19.62 -7.09 8.48
#